data_8d5e7a1b7c6f53b594ae99fbd21668c6
#
_entry.id   8d5e7a1b7c6f53b594ae99fbd21668c6
#
_cell.length_a   1.000
_cell.length_b   1.000
_cell.length_c   1.000
_cell.angle_alpha   90.00
_cell.angle_beta   90.00
_cell.angle_gamma   90.00
#
_symmetry.space_group_name_H-M   'P 1'
#
loop_
_entity.id
_entity.type
_entity.pdbx_description
1 polymer ?
#
loop_
_entity_poly.entity_id
_entity_poly.type
_entity_poly.pdbx_seq_one_letter_code
_entity_poly.pdbx_strand_id
1 'polypeptide(L)'
;MSIEENVQLVKNFFAAMGSSNARDLLALAAEDIEWIIPGEGWPLAGTHRGHAELAAVLKKASEEVETQYPKPPEFVAQGDRVMVVGVATGKIKATNRPFKDEWVFDITVRDGKVAHIQEYIDTQALARASETAASPRP
;
A
#
# COMPACT_ATOMS: atom_id res chain seq x y z
N MET A 1 -5.73 17.16 -15.54
CA MET A 1 -6.92 16.66 -14.82
C MET A 1 -7.20 17.56 -13.63
N SER A 2 -8.46 17.66 -13.26
CA SER A 2 -8.85 18.41 -12.07
C SER A 2 -8.44 17.65 -10.80
N ILE A 3 -8.45 18.36 -9.67
CA ILE A 3 -8.21 17.74 -8.37
C ILE A 3 -9.26 16.64 -8.10
N GLU A 4 -10.52 16.90 -8.43
CA GLU A 4 -11.61 15.94 -8.25
C GLU A 4 -11.39 14.67 -9.07
N GLU A 5 -10.91 14.83 -10.31
CA GLU A 5 -10.58 13.67 -11.17
C GLU A 5 -9.41 12.88 -10.61
N ASN A 6 -8.39 13.57 -10.09
CA ASN A 6 -7.24 12.91 -9.44
C ASN A 6 -7.67 12.12 -8.19
N VAL A 7 -8.54 12.71 -7.37
CA VAL A 7 -9.08 12.02 -6.19
C VAL A 7 -9.88 10.78 -6.60
N GLN A 8 -10.72 10.91 -7.64
CA GLN A 8 -11.51 9.77 -8.11
C GLN A 8 -10.63 8.66 -8.65
N LEU A 9 -9.56 9.01 -9.38
CA LEU A 9 -8.59 8.03 -9.86
C LEU A 9 -7.97 7.25 -8.69
N VAL A 10 -7.57 7.95 -7.64
CA VAL A 10 -6.97 7.31 -6.46
C VAL A 10 -7.99 6.45 -5.71
N LYS A 11 -9.23 6.90 -5.61
CA LYS A 11 -10.31 6.07 -5.03
C LYS A 11 -10.50 4.77 -5.83
N ASN A 12 -10.49 4.87 -7.16
CA ASN A 12 -10.60 3.70 -8.02
C ASN A 12 -9.41 2.76 -7.85
N PHE A 13 -8.22 3.33 -7.69
CA PHE A 13 -6.99 2.56 -7.45
C PHE A 13 -7.09 1.75 -6.14
N PHE A 14 -7.54 2.37 -5.06
CA PHE A 14 -7.75 1.68 -3.79
C PHE A 14 -8.85 0.62 -3.88
N ALA A 15 -9.92 0.88 -4.62
CA ALA A 15 -10.97 -0.12 -4.83
C ALA A 15 -10.45 -1.35 -5.57
N ALA A 16 -9.62 -1.14 -6.60
CA ALA A 16 -9.00 -2.24 -7.34
C ALA A 16 -8.04 -3.04 -6.47
N MET A 17 -7.29 -2.36 -5.60
CA MET A 17 -6.40 -3.00 -4.62
C MET A 17 -7.19 -3.90 -3.67
N GLY A 18 -8.31 -3.40 -3.15
CA GLY A 18 -9.15 -4.15 -2.22
C GLY A 18 -9.85 -5.35 -2.83
N SER A 19 -10.13 -5.31 -4.14
CA SER A 19 -10.74 -6.44 -4.84
C SER A 19 -9.74 -7.50 -5.27
N SER A 20 -8.45 -7.27 -5.05
CA SER A 20 -7.34 -8.13 -5.49
C SER A 20 -7.33 -8.35 -7.01
N ASN A 21 -7.85 -7.39 -7.77
CA ASN A 21 -7.86 -7.44 -9.22
C ASN A 21 -6.65 -6.69 -9.78
N ALA A 22 -5.57 -7.43 -10.03
CA ALA A 22 -4.32 -6.85 -10.51
C ALA A 22 -4.50 -6.17 -11.88
N ARG A 23 -5.32 -6.73 -12.77
CA ARG A 23 -5.57 -6.16 -14.09
C ARG A 23 -6.16 -4.75 -13.99
N ASP A 24 -7.19 -4.57 -13.17
CA ASP A 24 -7.84 -3.28 -12.98
C ASP A 24 -6.88 -2.28 -12.33
N LEU A 25 -6.08 -2.73 -11.38
CA LEU A 25 -5.09 -1.88 -10.74
C LEU A 25 -4.03 -1.40 -11.73
N LEU A 26 -3.48 -2.31 -12.53
CA LEU A 26 -2.45 -1.98 -13.51
C LEU A 26 -2.97 -1.01 -14.58
N ALA A 27 -4.25 -1.10 -14.92
CA ALA A 27 -4.86 -0.17 -15.87
C ALA A 27 -4.86 1.28 -15.36
N LEU A 28 -4.82 1.48 -14.05
CA LEU A 28 -4.81 2.80 -13.42
C LEU A 28 -3.41 3.30 -13.09
N ALA A 29 -2.39 2.47 -13.25
CA ALA A 29 -1.01 2.77 -12.93
C ALA A 29 -0.20 3.12 -14.17
N ALA A 30 0.69 4.11 -14.05
CA ALA A 30 1.66 4.40 -15.10
C ALA A 30 2.55 3.17 -15.34
N GLU A 31 3.03 2.99 -16.57
CA GLU A 31 3.90 1.87 -16.90
C GLU A 31 5.20 1.89 -16.08
N ASP A 32 5.69 3.09 -15.75
CA ASP A 32 6.89 3.30 -14.95
C ASP A 32 6.57 3.65 -13.49
N ILE A 33 5.44 3.23 -12.98
CA ILE A 33 5.05 3.48 -11.58
C ILE A 33 6.16 3.09 -10.62
N GLU A 34 6.36 3.93 -9.59
CA GLU A 34 7.24 3.62 -8.49
C GLU A 34 6.45 3.61 -7.20
N TRP A 35 6.53 2.53 -6.46
CA TRP A 35 5.86 2.36 -5.17
C TRP A 35 6.88 2.04 -4.11
N ILE A 36 7.05 2.95 -3.16
CA ILE A 36 8.02 2.82 -2.07
C ILE A 36 7.29 2.41 -0.81
N ILE A 37 7.60 1.23 -0.32
CA ILE A 37 7.08 0.67 0.93
C ILE A 37 8.22 0.67 1.93
N PRO A 38 8.16 1.50 2.99
CA PRO A 38 9.27 1.65 3.91
C PRO A 38 9.39 0.49 4.89
N GLY A 39 10.50 0.49 5.62
CA GLY A 39 10.74 -0.43 6.72
C GLY A 39 11.73 -1.52 6.38
N GLU A 40 11.99 -2.32 7.39
CA GLU A 40 12.86 -3.49 7.32
C GLU A 40 12.21 -4.61 8.12
N GLY A 41 12.52 -5.84 7.77
CA GLY A 41 12.06 -6.98 8.55
C GLY A 41 10.58 -7.32 8.42
N TRP A 42 9.92 -6.87 7.36
CA TRP A 42 8.57 -7.28 7.05
C TRP A 42 8.40 -7.51 5.54
N PRO A 43 7.43 -8.38 5.15
CA PRO A 43 7.43 -8.95 3.80
C PRO A 43 7.35 -7.98 2.63
N LEU A 44 6.66 -6.85 2.78
CA LEU A 44 6.37 -5.97 1.64
C LEU A 44 7.35 -4.81 1.47
N ALA A 45 8.28 -4.63 2.42
CA ALA A 45 9.23 -3.52 2.37
C ALA A 45 10.06 -3.53 1.08
N GLY A 46 10.31 -2.33 0.54
CA GLY A 46 11.14 -2.17 -0.64
C GLY A 46 10.56 -1.19 -1.63
N THR A 47 11.34 -0.91 -2.68
CA THR A 47 10.89 -0.07 -3.80
C THR A 47 10.50 -0.98 -4.96
N HIS A 48 9.27 -0.84 -5.42
CA HIS A 48 8.68 -1.65 -6.48
C HIS A 48 8.43 -0.77 -7.71
N ARG A 49 9.00 -1.13 -8.86
CA ARG A 49 8.92 -0.33 -10.08
C ARG A 49 8.29 -1.12 -11.23
N GLY A 50 7.39 -0.46 -11.93
CA GLY A 50 6.75 -1.00 -13.12
C GLY A 50 5.63 -1.98 -12.81
N HIS A 51 4.88 -2.35 -13.86
CA HIS A 51 3.70 -3.19 -13.72
C HIS A 51 4.03 -4.59 -13.20
N ALA A 52 5.13 -5.19 -13.65
CA ALA A 52 5.49 -6.55 -13.20
C ALA A 52 5.78 -6.60 -11.70
N GLU A 53 6.53 -5.63 -11.18
CA GLU A 53 6.82 -5.56 -9.75
C GLU A 53 5.60 -5.18 -8.94
N LEU A 54 4.73 -4.32 -9.47
CA LEU A 54 3.47 -3.97 -8.83
C LEU A 54 2.58 -5.21 -8.68
N ALA A 55 2.43 -5.99 -9.74
CA ALA A 55 1.66 -7.23 -9.69
C ALA A 55 2.26 -8.22 -8.68
N ALA A 56 3.59 -8.31 -8.64
CA ALA A 56 4.29 -9.21 -7.72
C ALA A 56 4.08 -8.81 -6.26
N VAL A 57 4.15 -7.52 -5.92
CA VAL A 57 3.93 -7.07 -4.54
C VAL A 57 2.49 -7.26 -4.11
N LEU A 58 1.52 -7.08 -5.01
CA LEU A 58 0.12 -7.34 -4.69
C LEU A 58 -0.14 -8.82 -4.39
N LYS A 59 0.45 -9.69 -5.20
CA LYS A 59 0.36 -11.14 -4.96
C LYS A 59 0.98 -11.49 -3.60
N LYS A 60 2.17 -10.98 -3.33
CA LYS A 60 2.85 -11.20 -2.06
C LYS A 60 2.03 -10.69 -0.87
N ALA A 61 1.41 -9.52 -1.01
CA ALA A 61 0.54 -8.97 0.02
C ALA A 61 -0.62 -9.90 0.33
N SER A 62 -1.28 -10.44 -0.69
CA SER A 62 -2.42 -11.34 -0.50
C SER A 62 -2.01 -12.66 0.15
N GLU A 63 -0.79 -13.14 -0.11
CA GLU A 63 -0.29 -14.40 0.42
C GLU A 63 0.27 -14.29 1.84
N GLU A 64 0.86 -13.15 2.19
CA GLU A 64 1.63 -13.02 3.42
C GLU A 64 1.03 -12.10 4.47
N VAL A 65 0.07 -11.25 4.10
CA VAL A 65 -0.52 -10.28 5.02
C VAL A 65 -2.04 -10.33 4.93
N GLU A 66 -2.69 -10.44 6.08
CA GLU A 66 -4.13 -10.27 6.18
C GLU A 66 -4.39 -8.85 6.69
N THR A 67 -5.18 -8.08 5.96
CA THR A 67 -5.41 -6.68 6.28
C THR A 67 -6.90 -6.36 6.31
N GLN A 68 -7.33 -5.58 7.29
CA GLN A 68 -8.69 -5.08 7.42
C GLN A 68 -8.63 -3.57 7.61
N TYR A 69 -9.64 -2.88 7.12
CA TYR A 69 -9.76 -1.43 7.22
C TYR A 69 -10.99 -1.11 8.06
N PRO A 70 -10.82 -0.79 9.36
CA PRO A 70 -11.95 -0.59 10.27
C PRO A 70 -12.79 0.66 9.96
N LYS A 71 -12.26 1.59 9.19
CA LYS A 71 -12.99 2.77 8.74
C LYS A 71 -12.51 3.23 7.38
N PRO A 72 -13.34 3.96 6.61
CA PRO A 72 -12.92 4.51 5.32
C PRO A 72 -11.76 5.48 5.47
N PRO A 73 -10.81 5.50 4.53
CA PRO A 73 -9.71 6.46 4.57
C PRO A 73 -10.17 7.87 4.17
N GLU A 74 -9.39 8.87 4.58
CA GLU A 74 -9.59 10.26 4.22
C GLU A 74 -8.68 10.64 3.06
N PHE A 75 -9.18 11.47 2.15
CA PHE A 75 -8.44 11.93 0.97
C PHE A 75 -8.20 13.43 1.08
N VAL A 76 -6.94 13.85 0.93
CA VAL A 76 -6.53 15.26 0.93
C VAL A 76 -5.72 15.48 -0.33
N ALA A 77 -6.11 16.43 -1.16
CA ALA A 77 -5.47 16.62 -2.46
C ALA A 77 -5.08 18.07 -2.72
N GLN A 78 -3.97 18.24 -3.41
CA GLN A 78 -3.49 19.55 -3.87
C GLN A 78 -2.71 19.33 -5.17
N GLY A 79 -3.09 20.02 -6.24
CA GLY A 79 -2.46 19.84 -7.53
C GLY A 79 -2.56 18.40 -8.03
N ASP A 80 -1.44 17.81 -8.37
CA ASP A 80 -1.34 16.42 -8.84
C ASP A 80 -1.06 15.41 -7.72
N ARG A 81 -1.09 15.86 -6.47
CA ARG A 81 -0.84 14.99 -5.30
C ARG A 81 -2.11 14.69 -4.54
N VAL A 82 -2.27 13.42 -4.19
CA VAL A 82 -3.38 12.96 -3.36
C VAL A 82 -2.80 12.21 -2.17
N MET A 83 -3.07 12.71 -0.97
CA MET A 83 -2.70 12.04 0.27
C MET A 83 -3.89 11.22 0.75
N VAL A 84 -3.65 9.98 1.11
CA VAL A 84 -4.69 9.09 1.63
C VAL A 84 -4.28 8.70 3.04
N VAL A 85 -5.14 8.99 4.00
CA VAL A 85 -4.85 8.77 5.43
C VAL A 85 -5.81 7.74 5.98
N GLY A 86 -5.29 6.73 6.63
CA GLY A 86 -6.14 5.67 7.14
C GLY A 86 -5.52 4.87 8.28
N VAL A 87 -6.26 3.85 8.68
CA VAL A 87 -5.82 2.90 9.68
C VAL A 87 -6.14 1.49 9.18
N ALA A 88 -5.23 0.57 9.44
CA ALA A 88 -5.40 -0.84 9.11
C ALA A 88 -5.14 -1.68 10.35
N THR A 89 -5.83 -2.80 10.42
CA THR A 89 -5.53 -3.88 11.38
C THR A 89 -5.35 -5.15 10.58
N GLY A 90 -4.64 -6.09 11.14
CA GLY A 90 -4.43 -7.35 10.45
C GLY A 90 -3.45 -8.23 11.16
N LYS A 91 -2.88 -9.17 10.40
CA LYS A 91 -1.83 -10.04 10.93
C LYS A 91 -0.89 -10.48 9.81
N ILE A 92 0.33 -10.80 10.20
CA ILE A 92 1.31 -11.43 9.32
C ILE A 92 1.02 -12.93 9.33
N LYS A 93 0.71 -13.50 8.18
CA LYS A 93 0.27 -14.90 8.10
C LYS A 93 1.32 -15.89 8.60
N ALA A 94 2.60 -15.67 8.29
CA ALA A 94 3.67 -16.57 8.69
C ALA A 94 3.81 -16.70 10.21
N THR A 95 3.54 -15.65 10.97
CA THR A 95 3.68 -15.63 12.42
C THR A 95 2.36 -15.68 13.15
N ASN A 96 1.27 -15.41 12.45
CA ASN A 96 -0.08 -15.21 12.98
C ASN A 96 -0.15 -14.10 14.04
N ARG A 97 0.79 -13.14 13.98
CA ARG A 97 0.83 -12.02 14.92
C ARG A 97 0.05 -10.83 14.39
N PRO A 98 -0.76 -10.20 15.25
CA PRO A 98 -1.56 -9.06 14.84
C PRO A 98 -0.72 -7.77 14.78
N PHE A 99 -1.21 -6.82 13.98
CA PHE A 99 -0.67 -5.47 13.96
C PHE A 99 -1.80 -4.46 13.83
N LYS A 100 -1.50 -3.24 14.23
CA LYS A 100 -2.30 -2.05 13.93
C LYS A 100 -1.36 -1.05 13.26
N ASP A 101 -1.81 -0.49 12.16
CA ASP A 101 -0.99 0.39 11.33
C ASP A 101 -1.79 1.65 10.99
N GLU A 102 -1.29 2.80 11.43
CA GLU A 102 -1.77 4.10 10.98
C GLU A 102 -0.92 4.49 9.80
N TRP A 103 -1.53 4.77 8.67
CA TRP A 103 -0.79 4.91 7.43
C TRP A 103 -1.20 6.14 6.63
N VAL A 104 -0.25 6.61 5.82
CA VAL A 104 -0.46 7.66 4.82
C VAL A 104 0.15 7.19 3.52
N PHE A 105 -0.61 7.29 2.43
CA PHE A 105 -0.09 7.14 1.08
C PHE A 105 0.04 8.52 0.47
N ASP A 106 1.24 8.90 0.07
CA ASP A 106 1.52 10.11 -0.69
C ASP A 106 1.60 9.72 -2.17
N ILE A 107 0.55 10.07 -2.92
CA ILE A 107 0.39 9.61 -4.30
C ILE A 107 0.52 10.78 -5.25
N THR A 108 1.33 10.61 -6.30
CA THR A 108 1.44 11.55 -7.41
C THR A 108 0.77 10.97 -8.64
N VAL A 109 -0.11 11.76 -9.24
CA VAL A 109 -0.83 11.44 -10.48
C VAL A 109 -0.13 12.13 -11.65
N ARG A 110 0.08 11.42 -12.75
CA ARG A 110 0.67 11.96 -13.97
C ARG A 110 -0.08 11.37 -15.17
N ASP A 111 -0.56 12.26 -16.04
CA ASP A 111 -1.26 11.88 -17.28
C ASP A 111 -2.42 10.91 -17.03
N GLY A 112 -3.20 11.16 -15.96
CA GLY A 112 -4.36 10.34 -15.65
C GLY A 112 -4.05 8.98 -15.07
N LYS A 113 -2.81 8.76 -14.60
CA LYS A 113 -2.37 7.50 -14.02
C LYS A 113 -1.68 7.73 -12.68
N VAL A 114 -1.74 6.74 -11.81
CA VAL A 114 -0.95 6.74 -10.57
C VAL A 114 0.50 6.48 -10.96
N ALA A 115 1.38 7.44 -10.71
CA ALA A 115 2.77 7.37 -11.14
C ALA A 115 3.76 7.12 -10.01
N HIS A 116 3.46 7.60 -8.80
CA HIS A 116 4.37 7.47 -7.68
C HIS A 116 3.58 7.30 -6.39
N ILE A 117 4.00 6.37 -5.56
CA ILE A 117 3.42 6.17 -4.24
C ILE A 117 4.55 6.09 -3.23
N GLN A 118 4.50 6.95 -2.21
CA GLN A 118 5.33 6.83 -1.03
C GLN A 118 4.42 6.49 0.14
N GLU A 119 4.60 5.32 0.73
CA GLU A 119 3.87 4.95 1.93
C GLU A 119 4.60 5.45 3.18
N TYR A 120 3.82 5.83 4.18
CA TYR A 120 4.28 6.09 5.55
C TYR A 120 3.42 5.21 6.44
N ILE A 121 4.04 4.25 7.10
CA ILE A 121 3.37 3.18 7.83
C ILE A 121 4.07 2.97 9.16
N ASP A 122 3.42 2.25 10.07
CA ASP A 122 4.04 1.88 11.34
C ASP A 122 5.01 0.71 11.11
N THR A 123 6.21 1.03 10.65
CA THR A 123 7.21 0.03 10.30
C THR A 123 7.66 -0.82 11.48
N GLN A 124 7.65 -0.26 12.68
CA GLN A 124 8.02 -1.01 13.88
C GLN A 124 6.96 -2.07 14.21
N ALA A 125 5.67 -1.71 14.13
CA ALA A 125 4.59 -2.65 14.38
C ALA A 125 4.62 -3.82 13.38
N LEU A 126 4.86 -3.51 12.11
CA LEU A 126 4.92 -4.53 11.06
C LEU A 126 6.14 -5.44 11.21
N ALA A 127 7.30 -4.86 11.56
CA ALA A 127 8.50 -5.64 11.80
C ALA A 127 8.33 -6.58 13.01
N ARG A 128 7.73 -6.09 14.09
CA ARG A 128 7.45 -6.91 15.29
C ARG A 128 6.50 -8.04 14.98
N ALA A 129 5.44 -7.78 14.23
CA ALA A 129 4.48 -8.81 13.84
C ALA A 129 5.11 -9.86 12.94
N SER A 130 6.19 -9.52 12.23
CA SER A 130 6.92 -10.42 11.34
C SER A 130 7.98 -11.27 12.05
N GLU A 131 8.32 -10.98 13.31
CA GLU A 131 9.28 -11.76 14.08
C GLU A 131 8.74 -13.16 14.38
N THR A 132 9.57 -14.17 14.15
CA THR A 132 9.19 -15.55 14.50
C THR A 132 9.27 -15.76 16.01
N ALA A 133 8.49 -16.72 16.52
CA ALA A 133 8.51 -17.06 17.95
C ALA A 133 9.88 -17.58 18.41
N ALA A 134 10.66 -18.14 17.49
CA ALA A 134 12.01 -18.67 17.77
C ALA A 134 13.09 -17.59 17.74
N SER A 135 12.79 -16.37 17.30
CA SER A 135 13.77 -15.29 17.22
C SER A 135 14.18 -14.87 18.63
N PRO A 136 15.49 -14.92 18.98
CA PRO A 136 15.91 -14.47 20.27
C PRO A 136 15.70 -12.98 20.42
N ARG A 137 15.35 -12.57 21.63
CA ARG A 137 15.22 -11.16 21.98
C ARG A 137 16.46 -10.71 22.72
N PRO A 138 17.07 -9.61 22.31
CA PRO A 138 18.18 -9.06 23.08
C PRO A 138 17.70 -8.51 24.43
#